data_566065b0a1b5a5b0c16728bf08b04f29
#
_entry.id   566065b0a1b5a5b0c16728bf08b04f29
#
_cell.length_a   1.000
_cell.length_b   1.000
_cell.length_c   1.000
_cell.angle_alpha   90.00
_cell.angle_beta   90.00
_cell.angle_gamma   90.00
#
_symmetry.space_group_name_H-M   'P 1'
#
loop_
_entity.id
_entity.type
_entity.pdbx_description
1 polymer ?
#
loop_
_entity_poly.entity_id
_entity_poly.type
_entity_poly.pdbx_seq_one_letter_code
_entity_poly.pdbx_strand_id
1 'polypeptide(L)'
;MNILRSKKNFLIMALGLFVTVSSCKNDDEPVAIPEVLAVSSFAPTSGLPGSKIVITGTKFSTTPANNVVLFNTTPATVTAATVTTLEVTVPVGATSGAISVTTDGKTVKSVSNFTISDRGAVDVAGEITANTTWTADKIYTLKGFVYVTAGNTLTIEPGTIIKGAGKDADPKGEGKGGALIIEAGAKIEAKGTAERPIVFTSSNEPGKRSYGDWGGVVLIGKAPHNRPGSTGAEGGIRTGTTNAGLGTDNIANDNSGTLQYVRIEFAGIALSNTANSEINGLTMYAVGSGTTIDHVQVSYSGDDSFEWFGGTVNGKYLIALRGFDDDFDTDWGFTGKIQYALSLRDPEFADQSASNGFESDNFSGSGEPATGPNAGLPLTAPTFANVSVFAFSGTPSNQQASGSGPYQSAMHIRRNTSISIFNSLFVGYPEGLRLDGANTLANATAGNLQLRGNVLANMTTPIRGDRGATGVSDAQATAFFNTAAFKNTVATTTAELLLNSANFNLTAPSLLPQSTSALLKDAIWDGKAADAFFTKETFRGAFGTTNWTTGWANFDPQNTVYK
;
A
#
# COMPACT_ATOMS: atom_id res chain seq x y z
N MET A 1 27.93 -69.81 16.17
CA MET A 1 27.28 -71.11 15.83
C MET A 1 26.50 -70.86 14.54
N ASN A 2 27.18 -71.03 13.40
CA ASN A 2 26.98 -72.01 12.35
C ASN A 2 25.52 -72.32 12.06
N ILE A 3 24.99 -72.25 10.84
CA ILE A 3 25.23 -73.02 9.58
C ILE A 3 24.40 -72.37 8.48
N LEU A 4 24.84 -71.88 7.36
CA LEU A 4 25.23 -72.42 6.05
C LEU A 4 24.18 -73.27 5.28
N ARG A 5 24.06 -72.92 3.97
CA ARG A 5 23.64 -73.66 2.77
C ARG A 5 22.19 -73.56 2.34
N SER A 6 21.82 -73.48 1.04
CA SER A 6 22.43 -73.97 -0.19
C SER A 6 21.67 -73.47 -1.45
N LYS A 7 22.42 -73.28 -2.52
CA LYS A 7 21.97 -73.03 -3.91
C LYS A 7 21.26 -74.26 -4.47
N LYS A 8 20.32 -74.11 -5.39
CA LYS A 8 20.11 -75.05 -6.53
C LYS A 8 19.64 -74.31 -7.77
N ASN A 9 20.47 -74.34 -8.79
CA ASN A 9 20.19 -74.07 -10.19
C ASN A 9 19.27 -75.14 -10.75
N PHE A 10 18.33 -74.75 -11.61
CA PHE A 10 17.70 -75.68 -12.57
C PHE A 10 17.79 -75.09 -13.98
N LEU A 11 18.60 -75.75 -14.80
CA LEU A 11 18.74 -75.55 -16.23
C LEU A 11 17.73 -76.50 -16.93
N ILE A 12 16.84 -75.93 -17.72
CA ILE A 12 16.04 -76.75 -18.64
C ILE A 12 16.26 -76.26 -20.08
N MET A 13 16.84 -77.11 -20.85
CA MET A 13 17.09 -77.07 -22.26
C MET A 13 15.78 -77.51 -22.99
N ALA A 14 15.25 -76.74 -23.90
CA ALA A 14 14.18 -77.17 -24.79
C ALA A 14 14.43 -76.69 -26.22
N LEU A 15 14.43 -77.65 -27.01
CA LEU A 15 14.69 -77.94 -28.40
C LEU A 15 13.88 -77.04 -29.35
N GLY A 16 14.51 -76.57 -30.41
CA GLY A 16 13.94 -75.72 -31.42
C GLY A 16 12.99 -76.44 -32.39
N LEU A 17 12.03 -75.74 -32.89
CA LEU A 17 11.33 -76.06 -34.10
C LEU A 17 11.29 -74.84 -34.99
N PHE A 18 12.05 -74.81 -36.05
CA PHE A 18 12.01 -73.79 -37.09
C PHE A 18 10.71 -73.94 -37.92
N VAL A 19 9.81 -72.99 -37.80
CA VAL A 19 8.73 -72.78 -38.78
C VAL A 19 9.01 -71.47 -39.49
N THR A 20 9.38 -71.57 -40.77
CA THR A 20 9.48 -70.40 -41.64
C THR A 20 8.08 -69.95 -42.02
N VAL A 21 7.62 -68.85 -41.43
CA VAL A 21 6.43 -68.16 -41.91
C VAL A 21 6.92 -66.95 -42.72
N SER A 22 6.59 -66.95 -43.99
CA SER A 22 6.78 -65.81 -44.87
C SER A 22 5.90 -64.65 -44.37
N SER A 23 6.51 -63.63 -43.76
CA SER A 23 5.80 -62.43 -43.29
C SER A 23 5.66 -61.46 -44.45
N CYS A 24 4.43 -61.21 -44.85
CA CYS A 24 4.07 -60.00 -45.59
C CYS A 24 4.39 -58.79 -44.62
N LYS A 25 5.26 -57.90 -45.05
CA LYS A 25 5.42 -56.59 -44.40
C LYS A 25 4.13 -55.82 -44.61
N ASN A 26 3.35 -55.65 -43.57
CA ASN A 26 2.48 -54.49 -43.41
C ASN A 26 3.29 -53.42 -42.76
N ASP A 27 3.69 -52.43 -43.54
CA ASP A 27 4.21 -51.14 -43.02
C ASP A 27 3.02 -50.32 -42.52
N ASP A 28 2.39 -50.76 -41.43
CA ASP A 28 1.51 -49.91 -40.64
C ASP A 28 2.40 -49.13 -39.64
N GLU A 29 3.01 -48.04 -40.11
CA GLU A 29 3.47 -47.02 -39.15
C GLU A 29 2.29 -46.64 -38.26
N PRO A 30 2.44 -46.61 -36.94
CA PRO A 30 1.37 -46.13 -36.08
C PRO A 30 1.03 -44.70 -36.50
N VAL A 31 -0.17 -44.51 -37.02
CA VAL A 31 -0.70 -43.18 -37.32
C VAL A 31 -0.63 -42.38 -36.01
N ALA A 32 0.31 -41.44 -35.94
CA ALA A 32 0.43 -40.54 -34.81
C ALA A 32 -0.90 -39.78 -34.71
N ILE A 33 -1.70 -40.12 -33.73
CA ILE A 33 -2.92 -39.37 -33.42
C ILE A 33 -2.44 -37.95 -33.10
N PRO A 34 -2.87 -36.93 -33.86
CA PRO A 34 -2.39 -35.56 -33.60
C PRO A 34 -2.76 -35.19 -32.17
N GLU A 35 -1.74 -34.94 -31.34
CA GLU A 35 -1.96 -34.43 -30.00
C GLU A 35 -2.85 -33.19 -30.07
N VAL A 36 -3.97 -33.21 -29.37
CA VAL A 36 -4.90 -32.08 -29.26
C VAL A 36 -4.63 -31.32 -27.95
N LEU A 37 -4.97 -30.05 -27.93
CA LEU A 37 -4.94 -29.28 -26.68
C LEU A 37 -5.85 -29.98 -25.66
N ALA A 38 -5.30 -30.31 -24.48
CA ALA A 38 -6.05 -30.97 -23.42
C ALA A 38 -5.51 -30.57 -22.03
N VAL A 39 -6.40 -30.56 -21.06
CA VAL A 39 -6.08 -30.54 -19.63
C VAL A 39 -6.33 -31.95 -19.08
N SER A 40 -5.26 -32.63 -18.70
CA SER A 40 -5.34 -34.02 -18.20
C SER A 40 -5.56 -34.07 -16.70
N SER A 41 -4.89 -33.20 -15.95
CA SER A 41 -4.99 -33.11 -14.49
C SER A 41 -4.47 -31.77 -13.98
N PHE A 42 -4.65 -31.51 -12.70
CA PHE A 42 -4.01 -30.42 -11.96
C PHE A 42 -3.78 -30.84 -10.51
N ALA A 43 -2.74 -30.31 -9.92
CA ALA A 43 -2.38 -30.56 -8.53
C ALA A 43 -1.76 -29.31 -7.88
N PRO A 44 -2.12 -29.02 -6.60
CA PRO A 44 -3.20 -29.63 -5.81
C PRO A 44 -4.60 -29.41 -6.41
N THR A 45 -5.62 -30.19 -5.97
CA THR A 45 -7.01 -30.10 -6.45
C THR A 45 -7.85 -29.06 -5.71
N SER A 46 -7.29 -28.49 -4.65
CA SER A 46 -7.88 -27.40 -3.87
C SER A 46 -6.80 -26.46 -3.36
N GLY A 47 -7.16 -25.23 -3.06
CA GLY A 47 -6.23 -24.26 -2.48
C GLY A 47 -6.88 -22.91 -2.21
N LEU A 48 -6.14 -22.08 -1.49
CA LEU A 48 -6.48 -20.68 -1.22
C LEU A 48 -6.11 -19.80 -2.43
N PRO A 49 -6.72 -18.63 -2.60
CA PRO A 49 -6.19 -17.60 -3.47
C PRO A 49 -4.71 -17.31 -3.16
N GLY A 50 -3.89 -17.19 -4.21
CA GLY A 50 -2.44 -17.06 -4.10
C GLY A 50 -1.66 -18.38 -4.02
N SER A 51 -2.32 -19.53 -3.88
CA SER A 51 -1.66 -20.85 -3.96
C SER A 51 -1.16 -21.13 -5.38
N LYS A 52 -0.04 -21.82 -5.50
CA LYS A 52 0.45 -22.31 -6.79
C LYS A 52 -0.12 -23.69 -7.07
N ILE A 53 -0.54 -23.92 -8.31
CA ILE A 53 -0.92 -25.23 -8.84
C ILE A 53 -0.16 -25.53 -10.12
N VAL A 54 -0.03 -26.79 -10.44
CA VAL A 54 0.48 -27.27 -11.72
C VAL A 54 -0.65 -27.91 -12.50
N ILE A 55 -0.92 -27.39 -13.69
CA ILE A 55 -1.86 -27.98 -14.65
C ILE A 55 -1.04 -28.82 -15.60
N THR A 56 -1.44 -30.09 -15.76
CA THR A 56 -0.82 -31.05 -16.70
C THR A 56 -1.74 -31.27 -17.88
N GLY A 57 -1.18 -31.31 -19.08
CA GLY A 57 -1.95 -31.47 -20.31
C GLY A 57 -1.08 -31.65 -21.54
N THR A 58 -1.58 -31.24 -22.68
CA THR A 58 -0.89 -31.34 -23.99
C THR A 58 -1.09 -30.08 -24.80
N LYS A 59 -0.10 -29.74 -25.63
CA LYS A 59 -0.10 -28.58 -26.56
C LYS A 59 -0.29 -27.22 -25.91
N PHE A 60 0.25 -27.03 -24.73
CA PHE A 60 0.36 -25.69 -24.17
C PHE A 60 1.45 -24.88 -24.88
N SER A 61 1.30 -23.58 -24.95
CA SER A 61 2.38 -22.71 -25.41
C SER A 61 3.51 -22.68 -24.37
N THR A 62 4.77 -22.72 -24.81
CA THR A 62 5.93 -22.57 -23.93
C THR A 62 6.13 -21.12 -23.43
N THR A 63 5.42 -20.17 -24.05
CA THR A 63 5.39 -18.77 -23.60
C THR A 63 4.20 -18.60 -22.63
N PRO A 64 4.42 -18.30 -21.35
CA PRO A 64 3.36 -18.17 -20.34
C PRO A 64 2.19 -17.29 -20.77
N ALA A 65 2.47 -16.11 -21.32
CA ALA A 65 1.47 -15.13 -21.74
C ALA A 65 0.54 -15.59 -22.87
N ASN A 66 0.92 -16.64 -23.62
CA ASN A 66 0.09 -17.21 -24.69
C ASN A 66 -0.91 -18.26 -24.19
N ASN A 67 -0.88 -18.57 -22.88
CA ASN A 67 -1.84 -19.47 -22.25
C ASN A 67 -2.78 -18.64 -21.36
N VAL A 68 -4.04 -18.52 -21.75
CA VAL A 68 -5.07 -17.88 -20.91
C VAL A 68 -5.71 -18.95 -20.03
N VAL A 69 -5.53 -18.82 -18.71
CA VAL A 69 -6.09 -19.76 -17.74
C VAL A 69 -7.18 -19.07 -16.93
N LEU A 70 -8.35 -19.72 -16.79
CA LEU A 70 -9.42 -19.24 -15.92
C LEU A 70 -9.75 -20.30 -14.86
N PHE A 71 -9.91 -19.86 -13.62
CA PHE A 71 -10.55 -20.61 -12.54
C PHE A 71 -12.03 -20.27 -12.54
N ASN A 72 -12.86 -21.19 -13.02
CA ASN A 72 -14.25 -20.93 -13.39
C ASN A 72 -14.34 -19.76 -14.39
N THR A 73 -14.54 -18.53 -13.90
CA THR A 73 -14.61 -17.31 -14.74
C THR A 73 -13.47 -16.30 -14.45
N THR A 74 -12.65 -16.55 -13.41
CA THR A 74 -11.64 -15.59 -12.95
C THR A 74 -10.29 -15.86 -13.62
N PRO A 75 -9.70 -14.86 -14.32
CA PRO A 75 -8.40 -14.99 -14.96
C PRO A 75 -7.27 -15.23 -13.96
N ALA A 76 -6.34 -16.12 -14.33
CA ALA A 76 -5.19 -16.48 -13.51
C ALA A 76 -3.87 -16.20 -14.23
N THR A 77 -2.83 -15.86 -13.47
CA THR A 77 -1.48 -15.65 -14.00
C THR A 77 -0.77 -16.97 -14.18
N VAL A 78 -0.26 -17.22 -15.38
CA VAL A 78 0.65 -18.35 -15.69
C VAL A 78 2.07 -17.87 -15.41
N THR A 79 2.76 -18.52 -14.46
CA THR A 79 4.11 -18.13 -14.02
C THR A 79 5.21 -18.90 -14.74
N ALA A 80 4.91 -20.15 -15.18
CA ALA A 80 5.81 -20.95 -16.00
C ALA A 80 5.01 -21.86 -16.94
N ALA A 81 5.56 -22.19 -18.11
CA ALA A 81 4.91 -22.99 -19.12
C ALA A 81 5.88 -23.92 -19.84
N THR A 82 5.46 -25.16 -20.05
CA THR A 82 6.05 -26.12 -21.00
C THR A 82 4.96 -26.61 -21.94
N VAL A 83 5.27 -27.47 -22.91
CA VAL A 83 4.26 -28.07 -23.81
C VAL A 83 3.25 -28.96 -23.08
N THR A 84 3.59 -29.38 -21.84
CA THR A 84 2.76 -30.34 -21.06
C THR A 84 2.37 -29.85 -19.67
N THR A 85 2.96 -28.73 -19.18
CA THR A 85 2.66 -28.22 -17.86
C THR A 85 2.53 -26.69 -17.85
N LEU A 86 1.60 -26.18 -17.03
CA LEU A 86 1.49 -24.75 -16.68
C LEU A 86 1.56 -24.62 -15.17
N GLU A 87 2.46 -23.77 -14.67
CA GLU A 87 2.40 -23.31 -13.29
C GLU A 87 1.50 -22.08 -13.22
N VAL A 88 0.52 -22.10 -12.33
CA VAL A 88 -0.52 -21.08 -12.25
C VAL A 88 -0.76 -20.69 -10.81
N THR A 89 -0.97 -19.41 -10.57
CA THR A 89 -1.39 -18.91 -9.25
C THR A 89 -2.91 -18.81 -9.20
N VAL A 90 -3.53 -19.36 -8.17
CA VAL A 90 -4.98 -19.25 -7.92
C VAL A 90 -5.32 -17.78 -7.71
N PRO A 91 -6.17 -17.16 -8.55
CA PRO A 91 -6.41 -15.71 -8.47
C PRO A 91 -7.30 -15.33 -7.28
N VAL A 92 -7.13 -14.10 -6.79
CA VAL A 92 -8.06 -13.50 -5.83
C VAL A 92 -9.43 -13.36 -6.50
N GLY A 93 -10.49 -13.67 -5.75
CA GLY A 93 -11.86 -13.69 -6.27
C GLY A 93 -12.23 -14.93 -7.08
N ALA A 94 -11.33 -15.93 -7.19
CA ALA A 94 -11.67 -17.21 -7.81
C ALA A 94 -12.81 -17.90 -7.05
N THR A 95 -13.65 -18.60 -7.80
CA THR A 95 -14.69 -19.47 -7.26
C THR A 95 -14.41 -20.92 -7.67
N SER A 96 -14.88 -21.87 -6.86
CA SER A 96 -14.76 -23.30 -7.17
C SER A 96 -15.42 -23.60 -8.51
N GLY A 97 -14.75 -24.39 -9.35
CA GLY A 97 -15.24 -24.73 -10.68
C GLY A 97 -14.15 -25.33 -11.57
N ALA A 98 -14.49 -25.61 -12.82
CA ALA A 98 -13.53 -26.14 -13.78
C ALA A 98 -12.46 -25.10 -14.13
N ILE A 99 -11.23 -25.59 -14.33
CA ILE A 99 -10.14 -24.78 -14.89
C ILE A 99 -10.24 -24.86 -16.42
N SER A 100 -10.24 -23.69 -17.08
CA SER A 100 -10.14 -23.63 -18.54
C SER A 100 -8.79 -23.11 -18.98
N VAL A 101 -8.24 -23.65 -20.04
CA VAL A 101 -7.01 -23.22 -20.69
C VAL A 101 -7.29 -22.91 -22.14
N THR A 102 -6.93 -21.70 -22.58
CA THR A 102 -6.99 -21.27 -23.97
C THR A 102 -5.58 -21.07 -24.50
N THR A 103 -5.23 -21.79 -25.58
CA THR A 103 -3.94 -21.65 -26.27
C THR A 103 -4.22 -21.67 -27.77
N ASP A 104 -3.61 -20.76 -28.53
CA ASP A 104 -3.80 -20.64 -29.99
C ASP A 104 -5.27 -20.55 -30.41
N GLY A 105 -6.08 -19.81 -29.65
CA GLY A 105 -7.51 -19.61 -29.88
C GLY A 105 -8.40 -20.82 -29.60
N LYS A 106 -7.85 -21.94 -29.11
CA LYS A 106 -8.61 -23.14 -28.70
C LYS A 106 -8.74 -23.18 -27.20
N THR A 107 -9.94 -23.49 -26.69
CA THR A 107 -10.24 -23.57 -25.26
C THR A 107 -10.60 -24.98 -24.86
N VAL A 108 -10.01 -25.49 -23.78
CA VAL A 108 -10.35 -26.76 -23.15
C VAL A 108 -10.63 -26.54 -21.66
N LYS A 109 -11.44 -27.43 -21.08
CA LYS A 109 -11.74 -27.40 -19.65
C LYS A 109 -11.27 -28.67 -18.97
N SER A 110 -10.88 -28.55 -17.71
CA SER A 110 -10.62 -29.71 -16.85
C SER A 110 -11.90 -30.54 -16.64
N VAL A 111 -11.75 -31.84 -16.48
CA VAL A 111 -12.86 -32.76 -16.16
C VAL A 111 -13.33 -32.56 -14.72
N SER A 112 -12.39 -32.37 -13.78
CA SER A 112 -12.68 -32.12 -12.38
C SER A 112 -12.69 -30.64 -12.09
N ASN A 113 -13.43 -30.25 -11.04
CA ASN A 113 -13.44 -28.90 -10.53
C ASN A 113 -12.27 -28.69 -9.56
N PHE A 114 -11.66 -27.49 -9.61
CA PHE A 114 -10.80 -27.01 -8.56
C PHE A 114 -11.68 -26.47 -7.41
N THR A 115 -11.31 -26.78 -6.18
CA THR A 115 -12.04 -26.30 -5.00
C THR A 115 -11.27 -25.14 -4.37
N ILE A 116 -11.91 -23.98 -4.27
CA ILE A 116 -11.38 -22.89 -3.43
C ILE A 116 -11.61 -23.31 -1.97
N SER A 117 -10.52 -23.36 -1.21
CA SER A 117 -10.58 -23.68 0.22
C SER A 117 -11.09 -22.48 1.01
N ASP A 118 -11.88 -22.72 2.03
CA ASP A 118 -12.25 -21.70 3.01
C ASP A 118 -11.12 -21.51 4.03
N ARG A 119 -10.90 -20.26 4.44
CA ARG A 119 -9.97 -19.94 5.51
C ARG A 119 -10.62 -20.15 6.86
N GLY A 120 -9.86 -20.64 7.83
CA GLY A 120 -10.29 -20.67 9.21
C GLY A 120 -10.50 -19.24 9.76
N ALA A 121 -11.47 -19.03 10.64
CA ALA A 121 -11.70 -17.75 11.30
C ALA A 121 -11.07 -17.72 12.68
N VAL A 122 -10.41 -16.61 13.04
CA VAL A 122 -9.78 -16.37 14.35
C VAL A 122 -10.13 -14.97 14.83
N ASP A 123 -10.82 -14.88 15.96
CA ASP A 123 -11.02 -13.60 16.63
C ASP A 123 -9.79 -13.24 17.47
N VAL A 124 -9.34 -11.99 17.37
CA VAL A 124 -8.17 -11.47 18.11
C VAL A 124 -8.59 -10.24 18.90
N ALA A 125 -8.28 -10.23 20.18
CA ALA A 125 -8.55 -9.10 21.09
C ALA A 125 -7.47 -9.00 22.17
N GLY A 126 -7.27 -7.80 22.72
CA GLY A 126 -6.39 -7.55 23.85
C GLY A 126 -4.90 -7.59 23.47
N GLU A 127 -4.09 -8.39 24.14
CA GLU A 127 -2.63 -8.33 24.03
C GLU A 127 -2.01 -9.58 23.43
N ILE A 128 -1.05 -9.39 22.55
CA ILE A 128 -0.15 -10.41 22.01
C ILE A 128 1.15 -10.30 22.81
N THR A 129 1.31 -11.19 23.79
CA THR A 129 2.41 -11.18 24.78
C THR A 129 3.50 -12.20 24.49
N ALA A 130 3.51 -12.80 23.30
CA ALA A 130 4.53 -13.73 22.81
C ALA A 130 4.72 -13.57 21.30
N ASN A 131 5.85 -14.01 20.78
CA ASN A 131 6.07 -14.09 19.35
C ASN A 131 4.96 -14.93 18.71
N THR A 132 4.25 -14.33 17.77
CA THR A 132 3.03 -14.90 17.17
C THR A 132 3.13 -14.85 15.65
N THR A 133 2.61 -15.89 15.00
CA THR A 133 2.51 -15.91 13.52
C THR A 133 1.05 -16.00 13.10
N TRP A 134 0.63 -15.09 12.23
CA TRP A 134 -0.65 -15.16 11.53
C TRP A 134 -0.45 -15.76 10.15
N THR A 135 -1.13 -16.87 9.89
CA THR A 135 -0.96 -17.68 8.69
C THR A 135 -2.02 -17.39 7.64
N ALA A 136 -1.68 -17.57 6.38
CA ALA A 136 -2.56 -17.20 5.27
C ALA A 136 -3.78 -18.12 5.10
N ASP A 137 -3.83 -19.25 5.78
CA ASP A 137 -4.99 -20.17 5.81
C ASP A 137 -6.11 -19.72 6.75
N LYS A 138 -5.96 -18.56 7.38
CA LYS A 138 -6.92 -18.00 8.33
C LYS A 138 -7.27 -16.56 7.99
N ILE A 139 -8.46 -16.15 8.43
CA ILE A 139 -8.90 -14.75 8.51
C ILE A 139 -8.90 -14.35 9.97
N TYR A 140 -8.14 -13.31 10.30
CA TYR A 140 -8.06 -12.77 11.66
C TYR A 140 -9.00 -11.58 11.78
N THR A 141 -9.87 -11.57 12.79
CA THR A 141 -10.78 -10.45 13.05
C THR A 141 -10.36 -9.73 14.34
N LEU A 142 -9.92 -8.48 14.20
CA LEU A 142 -9.55 -7.62 15.32
C LEU A 142 -10.81 -7.08 15.99
N LYS A 143 -10.95 -7.30 17.30
CA LYS A 143 -12.07 -6.83 18.12
C LYS A 143 -11.56 -5.93 19.24
N GLY A 144 -11.84 -4.63 19.14
CA GLY A 144 -11.23 -3.61 19.99
C GLY A 144 -9.72 -3.46 19.71
N PHE A 145 -9.01 -2.78 20.58
CA PHE A 145 -7.58 -2.55 20.43
C PHE A 145 -6.77 -3.83 20.70
N VAL A 146 -5.95 -4.21 19.75
CA VAL A 146 -5.02 -5.35 19.82
C VAL A 146 -3.59 -4.82 19.88
N TYR A 147 -2.90 -5.08 20.98
CA TYR A 147 -1.54 -4.62 21.22
C TYR A 147 -0.53 -5.74 21.03
N VAL A 148 0.49 -5.54 20.20
CA VAL A 148 1.71 -6.37 20.24
C VAL A 148 2.62 -5.73 21.27
N THR A 149 2.84 -6.43 22.39
CA THR A 149 3.56 -5.85 23.53
C THR A 149 5.08 -5.86 23.33
N ALA A 150 5.77 -4.93 23.97
CA ALA A 150 7.21 -4.75 23.88
C ALA A 150 7.99 -6.08 24.04
N GLY A 151 9.02 -6.26 23.20
CA GLY A 151 9.84 -7.49 23.18
C GLY A 151 9.28 -8.62 22.33
N ASN A 152 8.05 -8.50 21.80
CA ASN A 152 7.40 -9.51 20.98
C ASN A 152 7.34 -9.11 19.51
N THR A 153 7.24 -10.11 18.65
CA THR A 153 7.11 -9.95 17.21
C THR A 153 5.84 -10.62 16.70
N LEU A 154 5.02 -9.87 15.98
CA LEU A 154 3.93 -10.41 15.19
C LEU A 154 4.41 -10.61 13.76
N THR A 155 4.48 -11.85 13.31
CA THR A 155 4.79 -12.22 11.93
C THR A 155 3.49 -12.48 11.17
N ILE A 156 3.32 -11.90 9.98
CA ILE A 156 2.14 -12.08 9.14
C ILE A 156 2.59 -12.63 7.78
N GLU A 157 2.09 -13.81 7.42
CA GLU A 157 2.46 -14.47 6.16
C GLU A 157 1.88 -13.74 4.94
N PRO A 158 2.56 -13.80 3.77
CA PRO A 158 2.05 -13.25 2.53
C PRO A 158 0.65 -13.79 2.18
N GLY A 159 -0.27 -12.86 1.86
CA GLY A 159 -1.66 -13.19 1.48
C GLY A 159 -2.61 -13.39 2.66
N THR A 160 -2.19 -13.13 3.89
CA THR A 160 -3.08 -13.15 5.06
C THR A 160 -4.11 -12.03 4.98
N ILE A 161 -5.35 -12.33 5.37
CA ILE A 161 -6.45 -11.38 5.48
C ILE A 161 -6.71 -11.09 6.96
N ILE A 162 -6.70 -9.81 7.30
CA ILE A 162 -7.01 -9.30 8.62
C ILE A 162 -8.23 -8.37 8.50
N LYS A 163 -9.28 -8.61 9.25
CA LYS A 163 -10.49 -7.81 9.27
C LYS A 163 -10.57 -7.01 10.56
N GLY A 164 -10.80 -5.70 10.46
CA GLY A 164 -11.11 -4.87 11.62
C GLY A 164 -12.61 -4.83 11.86
N ALA A 165 -13.04 -5.13 13.07
CA ALA A 165 -14.45 -5.06 13.48
C ALA A 165 -14.79 -3.65 13.97
N GLY A 166 -16.07 -3.25 13.83
CA GLY A 166 -16.57 -1.97 14.33
C GLY A 166 -16.66 -1.93 15.87
N LYS A 167 -17.05 -0.76 16.37
CA LYS A 167 -17.12 -0.44 17.82
C LYS A 167 -17.95 -1.42 18.63
N ASP A 168 -19.04 -1.93 18.08
CA ASP A 168 -19.97 -2.83 18.76
C ASP A 168 -19.37 -4.22 19.05
N ALA A 169 -18.26 -4.56 18.38
CA ALA A 169 -17.57 -5.83 18.55
C ALA A 169 -16.47 -5.79 19.63
N ASP A 170 -16.26 -4.66 20.31
CA ASP A 170 -15.27 -4.50 21.37
C ASP A 170 -15.66 -5.37 22.60
N PRO A 171 -14.85 -6.39 22.95
CA PRO A 171 -15.18 -7.28 24.06
C PRO A 171 -15.11 -6.61 25.43
N LYS A 172 -14.48 -5.44 25.55
CA LYS A 172 -14.43 -4.65 26.78
C LYS A 172 -15.60 -3.69 26.91
N GLY A 173 -16.39 -3.50 25.84
CA GLY A 173 -17.50 -2.54 25.83
C GLY A 173 -17.07 -1.08 25.92
N GLU A 174 -15.82 -0.77 25.59
CA GLU A 174 -15.28 0.60 25.61
C GLU A 174 -15.62 1.37 24.31
N GLY A 175 -16.30 0.70 23.36
CA GLY A 175 -16.67 1.28 22.07
C GLY A 175 -15.47 1.56 21.15
N LYS A 176 -14.39 0.79 21.29
CA LYS A 176 -13.21 0.87 20.44
C LYS A 176 -13.35 -0.07 19.26
N GLY A 177 -13.22 0.44 18.06
CA GLY A 177 -13.11 -0.41 16.85
C GLY A 177 -11.83 -1.24 16.87
N GLY A 178 -11.80 -2.31 16.08
CA GLY A 178 -10.60 -3.13 15.92
C GLY A 178 -9.44 -2.27 15.43
N ALA A 179 -8.29 -2.32 16.10
CA ALA A 179 -7.04 -1.67 15.67
C ALA A 179 -5.86 -2.57 16.03
N LEU A 180 -4.80 -2.53 15.22
CA LEU A 180 -3.55 -3.23 15.52
C LEU A 180 -2.48 -2.21 15.94
N ILE A 181 -2.03 -2.31 17.18
CA ILE A 181 -1.05 -1.39 17.76
C ILE A 181 0.25 -2.16 18.08
N ILE A 182 1.34 -1.74 17.46
CA ILE A 182 2.69 -2.25 17.72
C ILE A 182 3.35 -1.32 18.72
N GLU A 183 3.49 -1.76 19.97
CA GLU A 183 4.09 -0.95 21.04
C GLU A 183 5.57 -0.67 20.83
N ALA A 184 6.08 0.38 21.45
CA ALA A 184 7.50 0.71 21.43
C ALA A 184 8.36 -0.46 21.91
N GLY A 185 9.26 -0.93 21.03
CA GLY A 185 10.08 -2.13 21.29
C GLY A 185 9.43 -3.47 20.91
N ALA A 186 8.20 -3.47 20.40
CA ALA A 186 7.62 -4.59 19.68
C ALA A 186 7.91 -4.51 18.18
N LYS A 187 7.59 -5.55 17.43
CA LYS A 187 7.78 -5.59 15.97
C LYS A 187 6.59 -6.21 15.25
N ILE A 188 6.37 -5.71 14.04
CA ILE A 188 5.53 -6.36 13.04
C ILE A 188 6.40 -6.80 11.85
N GLU A 189 6.29 -8.05 11.43
CA GLU A 189 6.90 -8.58 10.21
C GLU A 189 5.81 -8.97 9.23
N ALA A 190 5.27 -7.97 8.54
CA ALA A 190 4.23 -8.11 7.52
C ALA A 190 4.87 -7.98 6.14
N LYS A 191 5.44 -9.09 5.65
CA LYS A 191 6.15 -9.17 4.37
C LYS A 191 5.29 -9.88 3.33
N GLY A 192 4.38 -9.15 2.69
CA GLY A 192 3.63 -9.61 1.53
C GLY A 192 4.50 -9.73 0.28
N THR A 193 3.88 -10.09 -0.83
CA THR A 193 4.46 -10.01 -2.19
C THR A 193 3.46 -9.35 -3.14
N ALA A 194 3.89 -8.99 -4.33
CA ALA A 194 3.00 -8.39 -5.32
C ALA A 194 1.81 -9.32 -5.63
N GLU A 195 2.04 -10.63 -5.74
CA GLU A 195 1.00 -11.62 -6.02
C GLU A 195 0.18 -11.99 -4.78
N ARG A 196 0.74 -11.79 -3.58
CA ARG A 196 0.14 -12.17 -2.29
C ARG A 196 0.29 -11.04 -1.28
N PRO A 197 -0.32 -9.88 -1.51
CA PRO A 197 -0.29 -8.79 -0.53
C PRO A 197 -1.00 -9.22 0.75
N ILE A 198 -0.56 -8.67 1.87
CA ILE A 198 -1.26 -8.78 3.15
C ILE A 198 -2.35 -7.70 3.16
N VAL A 199 -3.56 -8.07 3.58
CA VAL A 199 -4.71 -7.16 3.52
C VAL A 199 -5.32 -6.98 4.90
N PHE A 200 -5.33 -5.75 5.38
CA PHE A 200 -6.14 -5.29 6.49
C PHE A 200 -7.36 -4.58 5.92
N THR A 201 -8.57 -5.00 6.29
CA THR A 201 -9.80 -4.47 5.69
C THR A 201 -10.95 -4.47 6.71
N SER A 202 -12.07 -3.88 6.34
CA SER A 202 -13.29 -3.89 7.14
C SER A 202 -13.88 -5.31 7.27
N SER A 203 -14.48 -5.62 8.43
CA SER A 203 -15.27 -6.84 8.63
C SER A 203 -16.62 -6.81 7.90
N ASN A 204 -17.04 -5.66 7.40
CA ASN A 204 -18.28 -5.52 6.65
C ASN A 204 -18.22 -6.22 5.28
N GLU A 205 -19.37 -6.60 4.76
CA GLU A 205 -19.49 -7.25 3.46
C GLU A 205 -19.12 -6.30 2.30
N PRO A 206 -18.66 -6.83 1.16
CA PRO A 206 -18.46 -6.04 -0.03
C PRO A 206 -19.68 -5.19 -0.39
N GLY A 207 -19.45 -3.94 -0.78
CA GLY A 207 -20.51 -2.98 -1.08
C GLY A 207 -21.16 -2.31 0.14
N LYS A 208 -20.78 -2.73 1.37
CA LYS A 208 -21.27 -2.15 2.64
C LYS A 208 -20.18 -1.55 3.50
N ARG A 209 -18.94 -1.56 3.01
CA ARG A 209 -17.78 -0.97 3.69
C ARG A 209 -17.81 0.54 3.59
N SER A 210 -17.31 1.22 4.62
CA SER A 210 -17.31 2.68 4.70
C SER A 210 -16.01 3.18 5.33
N TYR A 211 -15.76 4.45 5.14
CA TYR A 211 -14.71 5.19 5.84
C TYR A 211 -14.80 4.94 7.35
N GLY A 212 -13.69 4.67 8.00
CA GLY A 212 -13.64 4.52 9.45
C GLY A 212 -14.41 3.32 10.02
N ASP A 213 -14.59 2.25 9.26
CA ASP A 213 -15.25 1.03 9.75
C ASP A 213 -14.49 0.40 10.93
N TRP A 214 -13.18 0.61 11.00
CA TRP A 214 -12.29 0.09 12.04
C TRP A 214 -11.12 1.05 12.30
N GLY A 215 -10.28 0.76 13.33
CA GLY A 215 -9.23 1.67 13.76
C GLY A 215 -8.15 1.90 12.71
N GLY A 216 -7.34 0.90 12.45
CA GLY A 216 -6.17 1.03 11.58
C GLY A 216 -4.96 0.28 12.13
N VAL A 217 -3.79 0.61 11.56
CA VAL A 217 -2.50 0.07 11.99
C VAL A 217 -1.65 1.18 12.59
N VAL A 218 -1.17 0.98 13.80
CA VAL A 218 -0.37 1.95 14.55
C VAL A 218 0.99 1.36 14.89
N LEU A 219 2.06 2.05 14.51
CA LEU A 219 3.43 1.71 14.90
C LEU A 219 3.93 2.75 15.90
N ILE A 220 4.47 2.29 17.02
CA ILE A 220 5.08 3.15 18.03
C ILE A 220 6.55 2.77 18.14
N GLY A 221 7.43 3.71 17.85
CA GLY A 221 8.88 3.55 17.93
C GLY A 221 9.50 4.37 19.07
N LYS A 222 10.82 4.51 18.98
CA LYS A 222 11.68 5.17 19.96
C LYS A 222 12.57 6.26 19.35
N ALA A 223 12.27 6.66 18.10
CA ALA A 223 13.06 7.63 17.38
C ALA A 223 12.80 9.07 17.90
N PRO A 224 13.64 10.05 17.53
CA PRO A 224 13.47 11.43 17.94
C PRO A 224 12.12 12.02 17.53
N HIS A 225 11.55 12.84 18.41
CA HIS A 225 10.36 13.64 18.17
C HIS A 225 10.40 14.91 19.06
N ASN A 226 9.58 15.92 18.76
CA ASN A 226 9.61 17.19 19.47
C ASN A 226 8.55 17.35 20.58
N ARG A 227 7.87 16.26 20.96
CA ARG A 227 6.87 16.24 22.05
C ARG A 227 7.22 15.27 23.17
N PRO A 228 8.38 15.41 23.85
CA PRO A 228 8.74 14.53 24.96
C PRO A 228 7.76 14.72 26.12
N GLY A 229 7.35 13.63 26.73
CA GLY A 229 6.39 13.62 27.84
C GLY A 229 4.95 13.92 27.42
N SER A 230 4.64 13.95 26.13
CA SER A 230 3.27 14.05 25.64
C SER A 230 2.44 12.87 26.15
N THR A 231 1.31 13.16 26.78
CA THR A 231 0.45 12.17 27.44
C THR A 231 -0.57 11.51 26.52
N GLY A 232 -0.56 11.81 25.22
CA GLY A 232 -1.61 11.30 24.33
C GLY A 232 -1.14 11.00 22.94
N ALA A 233 -1.24 9.75 22.53
CA ALA A 233 -1.51 9.40 21.15
C ALA A 233 -2.99 9.65 20.87
N GLU A 234 -3.32 10.05 19.66
CA GLU A 234 -4.70 10.19 19.21
C GLU A 234 -5.48 8.90 19.39
N GLY A 235 -6.80 8.99 19.44
CA GLY A 235 -7.65 7.84 19.65
C GLY A 235 -7.50 7.14 21.02
N GLY A 236 -6.80 7.77 22.01
CA GLY A 236 -6.61 7.21 23.34
C GLY A 236 -5.82 5.90 23.35
N ILE A 237 -4.90 5.73 22.41
CA ILE A 237 -3.96 4.62 22.32
C ILE A 237 -2.93 4.75 23.43
N ARG A 238 -2.65 3.66 24.15
CA ARG A 238 -1.55 3.67 25.11
C ARG A 238 -0.22 3.59 24.33
N THR A 239 0.73 4.41 24.71
CA THR A 239 2.04 4.50 24.05
C THR A 239 3.13 3.64 24.70
N GLY A 240 2.75 2.78 25.64
CA GLY A 240 3.64 1.85 26.36
C GLY A 240 2.99 1.33 27.64
N THR A 241 3.72 0.54 28.43
CA THR A 241 3.22 -0.03 29.72
C THR A 241 2.87 1.04 30.76
N THR A 242 3.33 2.26 30.56
CA THR A 242 2.93 3.45 31.30
C THR A 242 2.37 4.45 30.28
N ASN A 243 1.28 5.12 30.57
CA ASN A 243 0.74 6.23 29.78
C ASN A 243 1.69 7.45 29.74
N ALA A 244 2.99 7.19 29.74
CA ALA A 244 4.04 8.20 29.85
C ALA A 244 4.35 8.90 28.52
N GLY A 245 3.45 8.81 27.55
CA GLY A 245 3.65 9.41 26.25
C GLY A 245 4.72 8.69 25.42
N LEU A 246 5.09 9.30 24.32
CA LEU A 246 6.25 8.87 23.55
C LEU A 246 7.50 9.04 24.42
N GLY A 247 8.35 8.02 24.44
CA GLY A 247 9.57 8.02 25.26
C GLY A 247 10.56 9.10 24.83
N THR A 248 11.61 9.26 25.62
CA THR A 248 12.73 10.19 25.35
C THR A 248 13.96 9.46 24.82
N ASP A 249 13.80 8.24 24.32
CA ASP A 249 14.92 7.34 23.98
C ASP A 249 15.80 7.87 22.82
N ASN A 250 15.21 8.66 21.89
CA ASN A 250 15.89 9.29 20.74
C ASN A 250 16.75 8.32 19.89
N ILE A 251 16.25 7.09 19.66
CA ILE A 251 16.94 6.06 18.88
C ILE A 251 16.58 6.22 17.40
N ALA A 252 17.31 7.05 16.66
CA ALA A 252 16.98 7.38 15.28
C ALA A 252 16.85 6.16 14.36
N ASN A 253 17.58 5.08 14.61
CA ASN A 253 17.51 3.82 13.85
C ASN A 253 16.67 2.74 14.55
N ASP A 254 15.75 3.12 15.41
CA ASP A 254 14.78 2.19 16.00
C ASP A 254 14.04 1.39 14.92
N ASN A 255 13.61 0.19 15.27
CA ASN A 255 13.06 -0.77 14.32
C ASN A 255 11.78 -1.41 14.85
N SER A 256 10.66 -0.94 14.35
CA SER A 256 9.32 -1.49 14.61
C SER A 256 8.94 -2.65 13.66
N GLY A 257 9.85 -3.07 12.75
CA GLY A 257 9.67 -4.21 11.84
C GLY A 257 9.51 -3.81 10.37
N THR A 258 8.63 -4.51 9.66
CA THR A 258 8.45 -4.37 8.21
C THR A 258 6.97 -4.36 7.84
N LEU A 259 6.54 -3.37 7.05
CA LEU A 259 5.32 -3.39 6.25
C LEU A 259 5.72 -3.37 4.77
N GLN A 260 5.52 -4.48 4.06
CA GLN A 260 5.85 -4.60 2.65
C GLN A 260 4.74 -5.32 1.90
N TYR A 261 4.27 -4.74 0.80
CA TYR A 261 3.09 -5.19 0.04
C TYR A 261 1.89 -5.39 0.96
N VAL A 262 1.50 -4.31 1.65
CA VAL A 262 0.40 -4.28 2.62
C VAL A 262 -0.68 -3.34 2.11
N ARG A 263 -1.95 -3.75 2.22
CA ARG A 263 -3.10 -2.88 2.01
C ARG A 263 -3.87 -2.71 3.31
N ILE A 264 -4.24 -1.46 3.62
CA ILE A 264 -5.03 -1.05 4.78
C ILE A 264 -6.27 -0.34 4.21
N GLU A 265 -7.43 -0.93 4.37
CA GLU A 265 -8.66 -0.50 3.70
C GLU A 265 -9.74 -0.20 4.73
N PHE A 266 -10.45 0.95 4.60
CA PHE A 266 -11.58 1.37 5.44
C PHE A 266 -11.24 1.59 6.92
N ALA A 267 -10.01 1.92 7.22
CA ALA A 267 -9.55 2.30 8.55
C ALA A 267 -9.90 3.77 8.88
N GLY A 268 -9.36 4.31 9.96
CA GLY A 268 -9.55 5.73 10.31
C GLY A 268 -10.79 6.00 11.16
N ILE A 269 -11.01 5.20 12.21
CA ILE A 269 -12.22 5.31 13.03
C ILE A 269 -12.18 6.52 13.96
N ALA A 270 -13.19 7.36 13.89
CA ALA A 270 -13.45 8.37 14.92
C ALA A 270 -14.05 7.71 16.16
N LEU A 271 -13.34 7.71 17.29
CA LEU A 271 -13.80 7.06 18.53
C LEU A 271 -14.83 7.89 19.30
N SER A 272 -14.83 9.20 19.10
CA SER A 272 -15.82 10.13 19.65
C SER A 272 -16.05 11.31 18.69
N ASN A 273 -16.93 12.22 19.05
CA ASN A 273 -17.14 13.48 18.32
C ASN A 273 -16.18 14.60 18.78
N THR A 274 -15.14 14.24 19.54
CA THR A 274 -14.12 15.19 20.02
C THR A 274 -12.96 15.17 19.03
N ALA A 275 -12.48 16.33 18.62
CA ALA A 275 -11.30 16.43 17.76
C ALA A 275 -10.09 15.68 18.36
N ASN A 276 -9.24 15.10 17.54
CA ASN A 276 -8.10 14.28 17.90
C ASN A 276 -8.50 12.98 18.65
N SER A 277 -9.65 12.43 18.32
CA SER A 277 -10.12 11.15 18.82
C SER A 277 -10.11 10.06 17.74
N GLU A 278 -9.65 10.39 16.59
CA GLU A 278 -9.54 9.56 15.41
C GLU A 278 -8.30 8.65 15.50
N ILE A 279 -8.27 7.61 14.69
CA ILE A 279 -7.08 6.79 14.39
C ILE A 279 -6.96 6.78 12.87
N ASN A 280 -5.80 7.07 12.35
CA ASN A 280 -5.56 7.14 10.92
C ASN A 280 -5.46 5.76 10.25
N GLY A 281 -5.35 5.74 8.93
CA GLY A 281 -5.14 4.50 8.20
C GLY A 281 -3.86 3.79 8.63
N LEU A 282 -2.73 4.47 8.50
CA LEU A 282 -1.43 4.06 9.05
C LEU A 282 -0.83 5.20 9.87
N THR A 283 -0.80 5.03 11.18
CA THR A 283 -0.22 5.99 12.12
C THR A 283 1.17 5.56 12.58
N MET A 284 2.12 6.47 12.58
CA MET A 284 3.52 6.20 12.93
C MET A 284 4.03 7.18 13.99
N TYR A 285 4.05 6.76 15.26
CA TYR A 285 4.59 7.55 16.38
C TYR A 285 6.07 7.26 16.58
N ALA A 286 6.94 8.26 16.38
CA ALA A 286 8.38 8.15 16.64
C ALA A 286 9.04 6.88 16.04
N VAL A 287 8.61 6.46 14.85
CA VAL A 287 9.13 5.26 14.19
C VAL A 287 10.49 5.56 13.58
N GLY A 288 11.47 4.68 13.84
CA GLY A 288 12.85 4.88 13.44
C GLY A 288 13.19 4.33 12.05
N SER A 289 14.35 4.78 11.53
CA SER A 289 14.83 4.45 10.18
C SER A 289 15.24 2.98 9.99
N GLY A 290 15.28 2.18 11.06
CA GLY A 290 15.43 0.73 10.98
C GLY A 290 14.16 -0.01 10.54
N THR A 291 13.00 0.67 10.55
CA THR A 291 11.72 0.13 10.10
C THR A 291 11.61 0.23 8.57
N THR A 292 11.03 -0.78 7.95
CA THR A 292 10.79 -0.81 6.50
C THR A 292 9.32 -0.54 6.19
N ILE A 293 9.05 0.49 5.39
CA ILE A 293 7.73 0.82 4.83
C ILE A 293 7.88 0.84 3.31
N ASP A 294 7.35 -0.18 2.64
CA ASP A 294 7.57 -0.37 1.20
C ASP A 294 6.34 -1.01 0.54
N HIS A 295 5.81 -0.42 -0.53
CA HIS A 295 4.58 -0.87 -1.19
C HIS A 295 3.41 -0.99 -0.18
N VAL A 296 3.00 0.14 0.41
CA VAL A 296 1.86 0.21 1.32
C VAL A 296 0.76 1.06 0.69
N GLN A 297 -0.45 0.51 0.65
CA GLN A 297 -1.65 1.20 0.19
C GLN A 297 -2.61 1.41 1.37
N VAL A 298 -3.05 2.64 1.57
CA VAL A 298 -4.18 3.00 2.44
C VAL A 298 -5.34 3.43 1.57
N SER A 299 -6.54 2.90 1.83
CA SER A 299 -7.72 3.17 1.02
C SER A 299 -8.93 3.45 1.89
N TYR A 300 -9.69 4.50 1.58
CA TYR A 300 -10.89 4.87 2.30
C TYR A 300 -10.65 5.05 3.81
N SER A 301 -9.52 5.68 4.18
CA SER A 301 -9.33 6.10 5.56
C SER A 301 -10.39 7.13 5.95
N GLY A 302 -10.97 7.00 7.13
CA GLY A 302 -11.97 7.93 7.67
C GLY A 302 -11.34 9.14 8.37
N ASP A 303 -10.04 9.20 8.40
CA ASP A 303 -9.16 10.27 8.82
C ASP A 303 -7.97 10.26 7.85
N ASP A 304 -6.76 10.64 8.29
CA ASP A 304 -5.59 10.64 7.42
C ASP A 304 -5.27 9.26 6.85
N SER A 305 -4.73 9.27 5.64
CA SER A 305 -4.25 8.02 5.05
C SER A 305 -2.93 7.58 5.69
N PHE A 306 -1.95 8.48 5.74
CA PHE A 306 -0.64 8.26 6.38
C PHE A 306 -0.33 9.44 7.29
N GLU A 307 -0.06 9.16 8.57
CA GLU A 307 0.33 10.21 9.50
C GLU A 307 1.60 9.84 10.27
N TRP A 308 2.54 10.79 10.31
CA TRP A 308 3.83 10.66 10.97
C TRP A 308 3.96 11.67 12.13
N PHE A 309 3.91 11.17 13.33
CA PHE A 309 4.17 11.94 14.56
C PHE A 309 5.63 11.75 14.99
N GLY A 310 6.54 12.56 14.46
CA GLY A 310 7.96 12.43 14.73
C GLY A 310 8.59 11.20 14.06
N GLY A 311 9.84 10.91 14.43
CA GLY A 311 10.56 9.77 13.91
C GLY A 311 11.40 10.06 12.67
N THR A 312 11.98 8.99 12.14
CA THR A 312 12.98 9.03 11.07
C THR A 312 12.75 7.95 10.02
N VAL A 313 11.61 7.25 10.06
CA VAL A 313 11.30 6.15 9.15
C VAL A 313 11.26 6.62 7.71
N ASN A 314 11.79 5.77 6.81
CA ASN A 314 11.73 6.02 5.38
C ASN A 314 10.70 5.13 4.70
N GLY A 315 10.14 5.59 3.58
CA GLY A 315 9.15 4.82 2.82
C GLY A 315 9.29 4.96 1.31
N LYS A 316 8.91 3.89 0.59
CA LYS A 316 8.78 3.92 -0.87
C LYS A 316 7.48 3.25 -1.32
N TYR A 317 6.94 3.73 -2.45
CA TYR A 317 5.77 3.15 -3.11
C TYR A 317 4.51 3.17 -2.24
N LEU A 318 4.11 4.37 -1.80
CA LEU A 318 2.93 4.59 -0.98
C LEU A 318 1.72 4.98 -1.83
N ILE A 319 0.53 4.48 -1.50
CA ILE A 319 -0.72 4.84 -2.17
C ILE A 319 -1.73 5.27 -1.12
N ALA A 320 -2.22 6.51 -1.22
CA ALA A 320 -3.41 7.01 -0.55
C ALA A 320 -4.57 7.03 -1.55
N LEU A 321 -5.58 6.21 -1.35
CA LEU A 321 -6.73 6.08 -2.24
C LEU A 321 -8.00 6.49 -1.54
N ARG A 322 -8.61 7.59 -1.98
CA ARG A 322 -9.91 8.08 -1.49
C ARG A 322 -9.89 8.29 0.03
N GLY A 323 -8.84 8.90 0.58
CA GLY A 323 -8.79 9.32 1.98
C GLY A 323 -9.86 10.38 2.31
N PHE A 324 -10.31 10.43 3.55
CA PHE A 324 -11.33 11.38 3.98
C PHE A 324 -10.72 12.71 4.38
N ASP A 325 -9.69 12.72 5.25
CA ASP A 325 -8.92 13.92 5.58
C ASP A 325 -7.61 13.99 4.77
N ASP A 326 -6.45 14.13 5.36
CA ASP A 326 -5.22 14.35 4.61
C ASP A 326 -4.62 13.03 4.06
N ASP A 327 -3.87 13.13 2.97
CA ASP A 327 -3.23 11.94 2.40
C ASP A 327 -1.89 11.65 3.06
N PHE A 328 -1.10 12.72 3.30
CA PHE A 328 0.23 12.64 3.89
C PHE A 328 0.38 13.76 4.93
N ASP A 329 0.11 13.44 6.19
CA ASP A 329 0.33 14.37 7.29
C ASP A 329 1.64 14.11 8.03
N THR A 330 2.37 15.17 8.33
CA THR A 330 3.67 15.13 9.02
C THR A 330 3.74 16.14 10.12
N ASP A 331 3.99 15.66 11.35
CA ASP A 331 4.08 16.51 12.54
C ASP A 331 5.18 16.02 13.51
N TRP A 332 5.28 16.65 14.64
CA TRP A 332 6.07 16.31 15.83
C TRP A 332 7.57 16.08 15.59
N GLY A 333 8.12 16.70 14.55
CA GLY A 333 9.55 16.58 14.24
C GLY A 333 9.90 15.35 13.40
N PHE A 334 9.00 14.88 12.57
CA PHE A 334 9.29 13.84 11.59
C PHE A 334 10.37 14.28 10.60
N THR A 335 11.36 13.43 10.34
CA THR A 335 12.50 13.73 9.46
C THR A 335 12.81 12.65 8.42
N GLY A 336 11.89 11.72 8.20
CA GLY A 336 12.03 10.63 7.23
C GLY A 336 12.08 11.07 5.77
N LYS A 337 12.32 10.11 4.90
CA LYS A 337 12.41 10.30 3.45
C LYS A 337 11.43 9.38 2.74
N ILE A 338 10.64 9.94 1.83
CA ILE A 338 9.61 9.21 1.09
C ILE A 338 9.83 9.40 -0.40
N GLN A 339 9.80 8.31 -1.16
CA GLN A 339 9.87 8.36 -2.62
C GLN A 339 8.82 7.45 -3.26
N TYR A 340 8.22 7.92 -4.36
CA TYR A 340 7.13 7.27 -5.09
C TYR A 340 5.87 7.14 -4.24
N ALA A 341 5.13 8.24 -4.13
CA ALA A 341 3.83 8.25 -3.48
C ALA A 341 2.74 8.71 -4.44
N LEU A 342 1.58 8.08 -4.35
CA LEU A 342 0.39 8.37 -5.16
C LEU A 342 -0.76 8.71 -4.23
N SER A 343 -1.47 9.80 -4.50
CA SER A 343 -2.78 10.10 -3.95
C SER A 343 -3.81 10.21 -5.08
N LEU A 344 -4.92 9.51 -4.91
CA LEU A 344 -6.13 9.66 -5.72
C LEU A 344 -7.30 9.96 -4.78
N ARG A 345 -7.78 11.21 -4.79
CA ARG A 345 -8.82 11.68 -3.86
C ARG A 345 -10.22 11.19 -4.26
N ASP A 346 -11.13 11.19 -3.29
CA ASP A 346 -12.54 11.00 -3.56
C ASP A 346 -13.16 12.31 -4.09
N PRO A 347 -13.89 12.32 -5.21
CA PRO A 347 -14.50 13.54 -5.71
C PRO A 347 -15.69 14.05 -4.88
N GLU A 348 -16.20 13.26 -3.93
CA GLU A 348 -17.45 13.55 -3.21
C GLU A 348 -17.26 13.78 -1.71
N PHE A 349 -16.17 13.26 -1.11
CA PHE A 349 -15.97 13.25 0.34
C PHE A 349 -14.67 13.94 0.75
N ALA A 350 -14.77 14.82 1.73
CA ALA A 350 -13.67 15.47 2.40
C ALA A 350 -14.06 15.78 3.85
N ASP A 351 -13.09 15.90 4.75
CA ASP A 351 -13.37 16.24 6.14
C ASP A 351 -13.85 17.70 6.30
N GLN A 352 -14.59 17.95 7.38
CA GLN A 352 -15.09 19.28 7.69
C GLN A 352 -13.98 20.27 8.08
N SER A 353 -12.85 19.79 8.55
CA SER A 353 -11.66 20.59 8.84
C SER A 353 -10.99 21.14 7.59
N ALA A 354 -11.27 20.57 6.45
CA ALA A 354 -10.74 20.82 5.11
C ALA A 354 -9.51 19.94 4.78
N SER A 355 -9.70 19.04 3.83
CA SER A 355 -8.72 18.00 3.47
C SER A 355 -7.65 18.50 2.52
N ASN A 356 -6.43 18.01 2.71
CA ASN A 356 -5.26 18.35 1.91
C ASN A 356 -4.63 17.10 1.25
N GLY A 357 -3.75 17.33 0.28
CA GLY A 357 -2.86 16.30 -0.22
C GLY A 357 -1.68 16.07 0.73
N PHE A 358 -1.10 17.17 1.17
CA PHE A 358 -0.13 17.25 2.26
C PHE A 358 -0.62 18.24 3.31
N GLU A 359 -0.63 17.85 4.57
CA GLU A 359 -0.52 18.77 5.68
C GLU A 359 0.87 18.59 6.32
N SER A 360 1.53 19.68 6.70
CA SER A 360 2.81 19.59 7.38
C SER A 360 2.90 20.63 8.48
N ASP A 361 2.93 20.14 9.70
CA ASP A 361 3.07 20.89 10.92
C ASP A 361 4.40 20.60 11.60
N ASN A 362 4.85 21.47 12.48
CA ASN A 362 5.98 21.15 13.33
C ASN A 362 5.55 20.80 14.75
N PHE A 363 4.68 21.59 15.32
CA PHE A 363 4.19 21.42 16.68
C PHE A 363 2.88 22.18 16.86
N SER A 364 1.81 21.47 17.11
CA SER A 364 0.46 22.03 17.20
C SER A 364 0.13 22.80 18.48
N GLY A 365 1.12 23.07 19.34
CA GLY A 365 0.94 23.93 20.51
C GLY A 365 0.76 25.38 20.11
N SER A 366 -0.44 25.91 20.26
CA SER A 366 -0.82 27.33 20.26
C SER A 366 -0.06 28.31 19.34
N GLY A 367 0.24 27.92 18.12
CA GLY A 367 0.75 28.87 17.13
C GLY A 367 2.26 29.10 17.15
N GLU A 368 2.68 29.94 16.23
CA GLU A 368 4.09 30.38 16.10
C GLU A 368 4.42 31.55 17.04
N PRO A 369 5.64 31.56 17.60
CA PRO A 369 6.69 30.54 17.50
C PRO A 369 6.37 29.29 18.31
N ALA A 370 6.92 28.14 17.92
CA ALA A 370 6.74 26.88 18.64
C ALA A 370 7.16 27.05 20.12
N THR A 371 6.21 26.86 21.03
CA THR A 371 6.39 27.06 22.48
C THR A 371 6.51 25.74 23.24
N GLY A 372 6.71 24.63 22.52
CA GLY A 372 6.83 23.29 23.08
C GLY A 372 8.04 23.12 24.00
N PRO A 373 8.08 22.04 24.79
CA PRO A 373 9.14 21.80 25.78
C PRO A 373 10.55 21.77 25.19
N ASN A 374 10.71 21.47 23.91
CA ASN A 374 11.99 21.47 23.18
C ASN A 374 12.11 22.64 22.19
N ALA A 375 11.37 23.74 22.36
CA ALA A 375 11.28 24.81 21.37
C ALA A 375 10.88 24.29 19.95
N GLY A 376 10.10 23.23 19.90
CA GLY A 376 9.69 22.57 18.66
C GLY A 376 10.83 21.84 17.91
N LEU A 377 11.87 21.40 18.61
CA LEU A 377 13.00 20.67 18.03
C LEU A 377 12.95 19.17 18.37
N PRO A 378 13.34 18.28 17.43
CA PRO A 378 13.73 18.58 16.04
C PRO A 378 12.57 19.18 15.25
N LEU A 379 12.87 20.02 14.24
CA LEU A 379 11.84 20.49 13.33
C LEU A 379 11.30 19.33 12.50
N THR A 380 10.01 19.37 12.20
CA THR A 380 9.44 18.52 11.15
C THR A 380 10.08 18.89 9.82
N ALA A 381 10.88 18.00 9.28
CA ALA A 381 11.73 18.26 8.13
C ALA A 381 11.86 17.06 7.19
N PRO A 382 10.76 16.33 6.89
CA PRO A 382 10.81 15.22 5.96
C PRO A 382 11.18 15.67 4.57
N THR A 383 11.61 14.70 3.76
CA THR A 383 11.87 14.95 2.33
C THR A 383 11.09 13.96 1.49
N PHE A 384 10.22 14.48 0.65
CA PHE A 384 9.44 13.72 -0.32
C PHE A 384 9.98 13.96 -1.73
N ALA A 385 9.98 12.92 -2.57
CA ALA A 385 10.30 13.04 -3.98
C ALA A 385 9.43 12.11 -4.85
N ASN A 386 9.15 12.51 -6.08
CA ASN A 386 8.35 11.73 -7.02
C ASN A 386 6.97 11.37 -6.45
N VAL A 387 6.21 12.37 -6.03
CA VAL A 387 4.83 12.22 -5.57
C VAL A 387 3.87 12.68 -6.66
N SER A 388 2.73 12.01 -6.81
CA SER A 388 1.60 12.47 -7.62
C SER A 388 0.35 12.54 -6.77
N VAL A 389 -0.27 13.71 -6.71
CA VAL A 389 -1.50 13.96 -5.94
C VAL A 389 -2.57 14.44 -6.90
N PHE A 390 -3.69 13.72 -6.99
CA PHE A 390 -4.78 14.00 -7.90
C PHE A 390 -6.08 14.27 -7.14
N ALA A 391 -6.60 15.48 -7.27
CA ALA A 391 -8.00 15.78 -7.04
C ALA A 391 -8.74 15.83 -8.39
N PHE A 392 -10.06 15.80 -8.37
CA PHE A 392 -10.88 15.60 -9.56
C PHE A 392 -11.76 16.81 -9.88
N SER A 393 -12.21 16.90 -11.12
CA SER A 393 -13.27 17.82 -11.49
C SER A 393 -14.53 17.53 -10.65
N GLY A 394 -14.99 18.50 -9.90
CA GLY A 394 -16.08 18.32 -8.94
C GLY A 394 -15.62 18.06 -7.49
N THR A 395 -14.29 17.92 -7.24
CA THR A 395 -13.76 17.90 -5.88
C THR A 395 -14.32 19.07 -5.07
N PRO A 396 -14.88 18.84 -3.86
CA PRO A 396 -15.51 19.89 -3.08
C PRO A 396 -14.53 21.03 -2.75
N SER A 397 -14.87 22.25 -3.15
CA SER A 397 -14.13 23.47 -2.78
C SER A 397 -14.81 24.25 -1.66
N ASN A 398 -16.03 23.86 -1.31
CA ASN A 398 -16.82 24.40 -0.21
C ASN A 398 -17.59 23.26 0.45
N GLN A 399 -17.97 23.44 1.71
CA GLN A 399 -18.75 22.46 2.45
C GLN A 399 -20.00 22.05 1.67
N GLN A 400 -20.21 20.75 1.51
CA GLN A 400 -21.35 20.20 0.79
C GLN A 400 -22.59 20.12 1.68
N ALA A 401 -23.77 20.18 1.08
CA ALA A 401 -25.04 20.02 1.79
C ALA A 401 -25.18 18.62 2.45
N SER A 402 -24.46 17.64 1.99
CA SER A 402 -24.39 16.29 2.57
C SER A 402 -23.57 16.19 3.86
N GLY A 403 -22.95 17.31 4.33
CA GLY A 403 -22.06 17.31 5.48
C GLY A 403 -20.59 16.99 5.16
N SER A 404 -20.26 16.73 3.89
CA SER A 404 -18.87 16.66 3.45
C SER A 404 -18.23 18.04 3.47
N GLY A 405 -16.98 18.14 3.94
CA GLY A 405 -16.20 19.37 3.97
C GLY A 405 -15.61 19.75 2.63
N PRO A 406 -14.82 20.83 2.57
CA PRO A 406 -14.11 21.24 1.37
C PRO A 406 -12.76 20.55 1.25
N TYR A 407 -12.27 20.36 0.04
CA TYR A 407 -10.83 20.25 -0.22
C TYR A 407 -10.19 21.62 -0.14
N GLN A 408 -8.97 21.70 0.39
CA GLN A 408 -8.27 22.95 0.53
C GLN A 408 -7.03 23.02 -0.35
N SER A 409 -5.93 22.43 0.06
CA SER A 409 -4.64 22.62 -0.62
C SER A 409 -4.01 21.28 -1.01
N ALA A 410 -3.36 21.25 -2.17
CA ALA A 410 -2.51 20.11 -2.51
C ALA A 410 -1.30 20.00 -1.57
N MET A 411 -0.82 21.15 -1.06
CA MET A 411 0.23 21.26 -0.05
C MET A 411 -0.12 22.39 0.93
N HIS A 412 -0.53 22.07 2.15
CA HIS A 412 -0.69 22.99 3.27
C HIS A 412 0.54 22.88 4.18
N ILE A 413 1.42 23.86 4.11
CA ILE A 413 2.72 23.88 4.78
C ILE A 413 2.70 24.98 5.82
N ARG A 414 2.70 24.63 7.11
CA ARG A 414 2.38 25.56 8.19
C ARG A 414 3.19 25.32 9.49
N ARG A 415 2.97 26.14 10.48
CA ARG A 415 3.42 25.97 11.89
C ARG A 415 4.91 25.62 12.02
N ASN A 416 5.77 26.40 11.33
CA ASN A 416 7.23 26.27 11.43
C ASN A 416 7.82 24.96 10.88
N THR A 417 7.11 24.21 10.04
CA THR A 417 7.67 23.03 9.38
C THR A 417 8.83 23.39 8.43
N SER A 418 9.70 22.44 8.18
CA SER A 418 10.81 22.49 7.22
C SER A 418 10.73 21.35 6.19
N ILE A 419 9.53 20.85 5.92
CA ILE A 419 9.28 19.83 4.89
C ILE A 419 9.93 20.23 3.57
N SER A 420 10.39 19.23 2.80
CA SER A 420 10.91 19.46 1.46
C SER A 420 10.28 18.50 0.48
N ILE A 421 9.85 19.01 -0.69
CA ILE A 421 9.16 18.23 -1.71
C ILE A 421 9.82 18.48 -3.06
N PHE A 422 10.22 17.39 -3.72
CA PHE A 422 10.97 17.42 -4.98
C PHE A 422 10.26 16.64 -6.07
N ASN A 423 10.36 17.15 -7.31
CA ASN A 423 9.99 16.40 -8.51
C ASN A 423 8.59 15.78 -8.44
N SER A 424 7.63 16.52 -7.91
CA SER A 424 6.28 16.02 -7.63
C SER A 424 5.23 16.73 -8.47
N LEU A 425 4.09 16.06 -8.66
CA LEU A 425 2.96 16.51 -9.47
C LEU A 425 1.71 16.66 -8.59
N PHE A 426 1.07 17.80 -8.68
CA PHE A 426 -0.16 18.12 -7.96
C PHE A 426 -1.22 18.62 -8.93
N VAL A 427 -2.42 18.04 -8.87
CA VAL A 427 -3.46 18.28 -9.86
C VAL A 427 -4.82 18.50 -9.20
N GLY A 428 -5.51 19.59 -9.61
CA GLY A 428 -6.96 19.74 -9.47
C GLY A 428 -7.47 20.22 -8.11
N TYR A 429 -6.61 20.56 -7.16
CA TYR A 429 -7.03 21.13 -5.89
C TYR A 429 -7.51 22.60 -6.03
N PRO A 430 -8.35 23.09 -5.11
CA PRO A 430 -8.67 24.52 -5.03
C PRO A 430 -7.42 25.40 -4.87
N GLU A 431 -6.48 25.00 -4.00
CA GLU A 431 -5.20 25.66 -3.80
C GLU A 431 -4.06 24.65 -4.10
N GLY A 432 -3.00 25.12 -4.78
CA GLY A 432 -1.84 24.28 -5.04
C GLY A 432 -0.89 24.23 -3.85
N LEU A 433 -0.15 25.31 -3.62
CA LEU A 433 0.63 25.53 -2.42
C LEU A 433 -0.08 26.55 -1.52
N ARG A 434 -0.22 26.21 -0.25
CA ARG A 434 -0.50 27.16 0.83
C ARG A 434 0.67 27.20 1.78
N LEU A 435 1.39 28.32 1.78
CA LEU A 435 2.51 28.55 2.68
C LEU A 435 2.03 29.43 3.85
N ASP A 436 2.01 28.88 5.06
CA ASP A 436 1.34 29.44 6.21
C ASP A 436 2.34 29.69 7.37
N GLY A 437 2.34 30.90 7.92
CA GLY A 437 3.16 31.27 9.05
C GLY A 437 4.53 31.87 8.73
N ALA A 438 4.89 32.92 9.47
CA ALA A 438 6.15 33.67 9.30
C ALA A 438 7.39 32.79 9.49
N ASN A 439 7.37 31.84 10.44
CA ASN A 439 8.49 30.95 10.70
C ASN A 439 8.63 29.90 9.58
N THR A 440 7.54 29.44 9.00
CA THR A 440 7.54 28.56 7.83
C THR A 440 8.18 29.28 6.62
N LEU A 441 7.82 30.53 6.37
CA LEU A 441 8.48 31.36 5.35
C LEU A 441 9.96 31.60 5.67
N ALA A 442 10.33 31.79 6.93
CA ALA A 442 11.71 31.93 7.33
C ALA A 442 12.52 30.65 7.04
N ASN A 443 11.97 29.47 7.32
CA ASN A 443 12.57 28.18 6.94
C ASN A 443 12.74 28.06 5.41
N ALA A 444 11.75 28.49 4.65
CA ALA A 444 11.82 28.51 3.17
C ALA A 444 12.93 29.46 2.68
N THR A 445 13.01 30.65 3.24
CA THR A 445 14.03 31.66 2.88
C THR A 445 15.44 31.23 3.27
N ALA A 446 15.60 30.55 4.42
CA ALA A 446 16.86 29.98 4.88
C ALA A 446 17.31 28.72 4.09
N GLY A 447 16.45 28.16 3.25
CA GLY A 447 16.72 26.94 2.50
C GLY A 447 16.55 25.65 3.31
N ASN A 448 15.97 25.74 4.50
CA ASN A 448 15.61 24.57 5.32
C ASN A 448 14.39 23.84 4.76
N LEU A 449 13.42 24.57 4.22
CA LEU A 449 12.27 24.08 3.46
C LEU A 449 12.58 24.23 1.96
N GLN A 450 12.46 23.14 1.20
CA GLN A 450 12.83 23.14 -0.22
C GLN A 450 11.68 22.57 -1.07
N LEU A 451 11.14 23.39 -1.98
CA LEU A 451 10.17 22.97 -3.00
C LEU A 451 10.82 23.12 -4.36
N ARG A 452 11.21 22.00 -4.99
CA ARG A 452 11.99 22.06 -6.24
C ARG A 452 11.54 21.02 -7.27
N GLY A 453 11.44 21.42 -8.53
CA GLY A 453 11.02 20.55 -9.62
C GLY A 453 9.55 20.15 -9.58
N ASN A 454 8.73 20.80 -8.74
CA ASN A 454 7.32 20.48 -8.57
C ASN A 454 6.46 21.09 -9.68
N VAL A 455 5.37 20.40 -10.00
CA VAL A 455 4.39 20.82 -11.02
C VAL A 455 3.02 20.96 -10.36
N LEU A 456 2.45 22.15 -10.43
CA LEU A 456 1.06 22.42 -10.09
C LEU A 456 0.24 22.50 -11.38
N ALA A 457 -0.91 21.82 -11.45
CA ALA A 457 -1.75 21.86 -12.63
C ALA A 457 -3.24 21.92 -12.29
N ASN A 458 -3.98 22.71 -13.07
CA ASN A 458 -5.44 22.82 -12.94
C ASN A 458 -5.91 23.22 -11.53
N MET A 459 -5.21 24.17 -10.91
CA MET A 459 -5.57 24.75 -9.62
C MET A 459 -6.38 26.02 -9.80
N THR A 460 -7.38 26.25 -8.92
CA THR A 460 -8.10 27.54 -8.89
C THR A 460 -7.17 28.65 -8.41
N THR A 461 -6.42 28.41 -7.35
CA THR A 461 -5.39 29.32 -6.82
C THR A 461 -4.09 28.54 -6.68
N PRO A 462 -3.19 28.62 -7.68
CA PRO A 462 -1.97 27.78 -7.66
C PRO A 462 -1.07 28.01 -6.44
N ILE A 463 -0.97 29.23 -5.95
CA ILE A 463 -0.09 29.57 -4.82
C ILE A 463 -0.78 30.59 -3.93
N ARG A 464 -0.74 30.33 -2.62
CA ARG A 464 -1.36 31.16 -1.60
C ARG A 464 -0.50 31.29 -0.36
N GLY A 465 -0.62 32.45 0.32
CA GLY A 465 -0.13 32.67 1.69
C GLY A 465 -1.21 32.43 2.73
N ASP A 466 -1.00 32.96 3.95
CA ASP A 466 -1.98 32.89 5.04
C ASP A 466 -3.30 33.57 4.67
N ARG A 467 -4.37 33.05 5.24
CA ARG A 467 -5.68 33.76 5.23
C ARG A 467 -5.81 34.80 6.35
N GLY A 468 -4.85 34.87 7.26
CA GLY A 468 -4.80 35.76 8.41
C GLY A 468 -3.92 37.01 8.20
N ALA A 469 -4.03 37.98 9.11
CA ALA A 469 -3.38 39.28 8.98
C ALA A 469 -1.87 39.29 9.35
N THR A 470 -1.28 38.17 9.77
CA THR A 470 0.02 38.14 10.45
C THR A 470 1.09 37.23 9.85
N GLY A 471 0.82 36.66 8.67
CA GLY A 471 1.67 35.60 8.17
C GLY A 471 2.37 35.92 6.85
N VAL A 472 2.15 35.06 5.88
CA VAL A 472 2.76 35.08 4.56
C VAL A 472 1.77 35.64 3.56
N SER A 473 2.14 36.66 2.80
CA SER A 473 1.32 37.15 1.70
C SER A 473 1.39 36.22 0.48
N ASP A 474 0.36 36.21 -0.36
CA ASP A 474 0.36 35.48 -1.64
C ASP A 474 1.57 35.86 -2.50
N ALA A 475 1.99 37.13 -2.47
CA ALA A 475 3.16 37.60 -3.20
C ALA A 475 4.47 36.96 -2.69
N GLN A 476 4.63 36.79 -1.38
CA GLN A 476 5.81 36.16 -0.80
C GLN A 476 5.84 34.65 -1.09
N ALA A 477 4.71 33.95 -0.95
CA ALA A 477 4.58 32.54 -1.28
C ALA A 477 4.87 32.32 -2.78
N THR A 478 4.32 33.18 -3.64
CA THR A 478 4.53 33.14 -5.10
C THR A 478 6.00 33.39 -5.47
N ALA A 479 6.64 34.38 -4.85
CA ALA A 479 8.05 34.68 -5.09
C ALA A 479 8.96 33.51 -4.67
N PHE A 480 8.67 32.86 -3.54
CA PHE A 480 9.38 31.67 -3.11
C PHE A 480 9.24 30.53 -4.12
N PHE A 481 8.00 30.13 -4.43
CA PHE A 481 7.73 28.98 -5.32
C PHE A 481 8.30 29.18 -6.71
N ASN A 482 8.20 30.40 -7.26
CA ASN A 482 8.64 30.74 -8.61
C ASN A 482 10.12 31.12 -8.69
N THR A 483 10.92 30.89 -7.63
CA THR A 483 12.37 31.09 -7.68
C THR A 483 12.96 30.27 -8.84
N ALA A 484 13.58 30.92 -9.81
CA ALA A 484 14.01 30.30 -11.08
C ALA A 484 14.92 29.07 -10.89
N ALA A 485 15.78 29.08 -9.86
CA ALA A 485 16.65 27.95 -9.52
C ALA A 485 15.88 26.72 -9.02
N PHE A 486 14.65 26.87 -8.55
CA PHE A 486 13.83 25.75 -8.06
C PHE A 486 13.13 24.98 -9.17
N LYS A 487 13.00 25.57 -10.36
CA LYS A 487 12.37 24.96 -11.55
C LYS A 487 10.97 24.39 -11.31
N ASN A 488 10.25 24.93 -10.36
CA ASN A 488 8.84 24.64 -10.20
C ASN A 488 8.05 25.21 -11.38
N THR A 489 6.94 24.57 -11.73
CA THR A 489 6.10 25.00 -12.84
C THR A 489 4.63 25.00 -12.47
N VAL A 490 3.87 25.91 -13.07
CA VAL A 490 2.42 25.99 -12.97
C VAL A 490 1.83 25.81 -14.36
N ALA A 491 1.01 24.80 -14.55
CA ALA A 491 0.24 24.54 -15.78
C ALA A 491 -1.23 24.92 -15.55
N THR A 492 -1.83 25.59 -16.51
CA THR A 492 -3.24 26.01 -16.39
C THR A 492 -4.18 24.81 -16.49
N THR A 493 -3.81 23.81 -17.29
CA THR A 493 -4.62 22.62 -17.55
C THR A 493 -3.79 21.34 -17.46
N THR A 494 -4.46 20.22 -17.22
CA THR A 494 -3.84 18.88 -17.28
C THR A 494 -3.42 18.49 -18.70
N ALA A 495 -4.07 19.05 -19.72
CA ALA A 495 -3.74 18.78 -21.13
C ALA A 495 -2.31 19.21 -21.49
N GLU A 496 -1.79 20.28 -20.88
CA GLU A 496 -0.40 20.73 -21.06
C GLU A 496 0.63 19.68 -20.60
N LEU A 497 0.25 18.82 -19.67
CA LEU A 497 1.10 17.78 -19.11
C LEU A 497 0.98 16.45 -19.85
N LEU A 498 0.10 16.35 -20.84
CA LEU A 498 -0.16 15.12 -21.58
C LEU A 498 -0.47 13.92 -20.63
N LEU A 499 -1.29 14.17 -19.62
CA LEU A 499 -1.84 13.12 -18.77
C LEU A 499 -2.89 12.33 -19.55
N ASN A 500 -2.97 11.04 -19.30
CA ASN A 500 -4.04 10.22 -19.83
C ASN A 500 -5.36 10.57 -19.13
N SER A 501 -6.46 10.72 -19.86
CA SER A 501 -7.77 11.01 -19.25
C SER A 501 -8.22 9.92 -18.27
N ALA A 502 -7.78 8.67 -18.47
CA ALA A 502 -8.03 7.55 -17.57
C ALA A 502 -7.16 7.57 -16.29
N ASN A 503 -6.23 8.55 -16.12
CA ASN A 503 -5.56 8.78 -14.84
C ASN A 503 -6.58 9.06 -13.73
N PHE A 504 -7.73 9.62 -14.09
CA PHE A 504 -8.79 10.02 -13.18
C PHE A 504 -9.89 8.96 -13.00
N ASN A 505 -9.68 7.73 -13.49
CA ASN A 505 -10.58 6.61 -13.18
C ASN A 505 -10.16 5.99 -11.85
N LEU A 506 -10.97 6.15 -10.81
CA LEU A 506 -10.65 5.71 -9.45
C LEU A 506 -10.56 4.19 -9.27
N THR A 507 -11.27 3.42 -10.11
CA THR A 507 -11.29 1.95 -10.00
C THR A 507 -10.35 1.24 -10.98
N ALA A 508 -9.87 1.98 -11.99
CA ALA A 508 -8.94 1.46 -12.99
C ALA A 508 -8.08 2.60 -13.57
N PRO A 509 -7.24 3.26 -12.76
CA PRO A 509 -6.48 4.41 -13.21
C PRO A 509 -5.38 4.02 -14.20
N SER A 510 -5.21 4.83 -15.25
CA SER A 510 -4.07 4.77 -16.14
C SER A 510 -3.03 5.79 -15.70
N LEU A 511 -2.07 5.38 -14.88
CA LEU A 511 -1.23 6.28 -14.08
C LEU A 511 -0.02 6.85 -14.84
N LEU A 512 0.34 6.28 -16.00
CA LEU A 512 1.50 6.73 -16.75
C LEU A 512 1.18 8.00 -17.57
N PRO A 513 2.09 9.00 -17.58
CA PRO A 513 2.00 10.09 -18.54
C PRO A 513 2.24 9.57 -19.96
N GLN A 514 1.76 10.31 -20.98
CA GLN A 514 2.04 9.99 -22.37
C GLN A 514 3.55 10.13 -22.66
N SER A 515 4.06 9.37 -23.61
CA SER A 515 5.51 9.26 -23.90
C SER A 515 6.22 10.56 -24.26
N THR A 516 5.48 11.60 -24.66
CA THR A 516 6.00 12.94 -24.99
C THR A 516 5.76 13.97 -23.88
N SER A 517 5.24 13.55 -22.74
CA SER A 517 4.95 14.44 -21.61
C SER A 517 6.21 15.15 -21.11
N ALA A 518 6.06 16.43 -20.78
CA ALA A 518 7.10 17.20 -20.12
C ALA A 518 7.43 16.69 -18.70
N LEU A 519 6.56 15.87 -18.12
CA LEU A 519 6.82 15.23 -16.82
C LEU A 519 7.96 14.22 -16.87
N LEU A 520 8.28 13.65 -18.03
CA LEU A 520 9.31 12.59 -18.18
C LEU A 520 10.75 13.12 -18.16
N LYS A 521 10.94 14.39 -17.90
CA LYS A 521 12.26 15.04 -17.91
C LYS A 521 12.37 16.16 -16.86
N ASP A 522 13.57 16.69 -16.74
CA ASP A 522 13.90 17.88 -15.94
C ASP A 522 13.72 17.72 -14.42
N ALA A 523 13.77 16.48 -13.91
CA ALA A 523 13.84 16.25 -12.46
C ALA A 523 15.14 16.80 -11.87
N ILE A 524 15.07 17.31 -10.64
CA ILE A 524 16.17 17.95 -9.92
C ILE A 524 16.57 17.09 -8.73
N TRP A 525 17.87 16.84 -8.60
CA TRP A 525 18.43 16.02 -7.51
C TRP A 525 19.56 16.76 -6.80
N ASP A 526 19.23 17.95 -6.29
CA ASP A 526 20.13 18.77 -5.47
C ASP A 526 19.58 18.96 -4.04
N GLY A 527 20.24 19.75 -3.22
CA GLY A 527 19.80 20.02 -1.86
C GLY A 527 19.53 18.73 -1.06
N LYS A 528 18.40 18.65 -0.38
CA LYS A 528 18.02 17.46 0.40
C LYS A 528 17.74 16.23 -0.48
N ALA A 529 17.33 16.41 -1.72
CA ALA A 529 17.10 15.29 -2.65
C ALA A 529 18.40 14.66 -3.20
N ALA A 530 19.56 15.25 -2.94
CA ALA A 530 20.85 14.63 -3.27
C ALA A 530 21.18 13.39 -2.45
N ASP A 531 20.47 13.18 -1.33
CA ASP A 531 20.63 12.03 -0.42
C ASP A 531 20.56 10.69 -1.18
N ALA A 532 21.38 9.73 -0.75
CA ALA A 532 21.51 8.41 -1.38
C ALA A 532 20.25 7.53 -1.26
N PHE A 533 19.32 7.86 -0.39
CA PHE A 533 18.03 7.17 -0.30
C PHE A 533 17.23 7.28 -1.61
N PHE A 534 17.31 8.43 -2.29
CA PHE A 534 16.52 8.70 -3.48
C PHE A 534 17.15 8.06 -4.73
N THR A 535 16.35 7.30 -5.45
CA THR A 535 16.64 6.90 -6.83
C THR A 535 16.50 8.14 -7.72
N LYS A 536 17.56 8.50 -8.42
CA LYS A 536 17.60 9.73 -9.23
C LYS A 536 16.96 9.50 -10.58
N GLU A 537 15.65 9.68 -10.63
CA GLU A 537 14.84 9.57 -11.85
C GLU A 537 14.97 10.80 -12.76
N THR A 538 14.61 10.66 -14.02
CA THR A 538 14.53 11.80 -14.94
C THR A 538 13.20 12.52 -14.88
N PHE A 539 12.16 11.88 -14.35
CA PHE A 539 10.76 12.30 -14.39
C PHE A 539 10.30 12.99 -13.09
N ARG A 540 9.23 13.74 -13.20
CA ARG A 540 8.48 14.40 -12.12
C ARG A 540 7.13 13.72 -11.93
N GLY A 541 6.67 13.64 -10.70
CA GLY A 541 5.52 12.81 -10.29
C GLY A 541 5.94 11.39 -9.92
N ALA A 542 4.97 10.57 -9.52
CA ALA A 542 5.19 9.20 -9.03
C ALA A 542 5.49 8.18 -10.13
N PHE A 543 5.27 8.54 -11.40
CA PHE A 543 5.35 7.60 -12.52
C PHE A 543 6.21 8.15 -13.66
N GLY A 544 7.12 7.31 -14.13
CA GLY A 544 7.83 7.48 -15.41
C GLY A 544 7.20 6.62 -16.50
N THR A 545 7.93 5.59 -16.94
CA THR A 545 7.48 4.63 -17.97
C THR A 545 6.98 3.31 -17.38
N THR A 546 7.11 3.13 -16.07
CA THR A 546 6.72 1.89 -15.37
C THR A 546 5.60 2.17 -14.38
N ASN A 547 4.56 1.33 -14.43
CA ASN A 547 3.49 1.34 -13.44
C ASN A 547 3.83 0.39 -12.29
N TRP A 548 4.36 0.93 -11.20
CA TRP A 548 4.76 0.17 -10.02
C TRP A 548 3.57 -0.31 -9.15
N THR A 549 2.35 0.13 -9.45
CA THR A 549 1.15 -0.34 -8.72
C THR A 549 0.66 -1.70 -9.21
N THR A 550 1.15 -2.16 -10.38
CA THR A 550 0.68 -3.38 -11.03
C THR A 550 0.92 -4.62 -10.17
N GLY A 551 -0.12 -5.44 -10.04
CA GLY A 551 -0.05 -6.76 -9.41
C GLY A 551 -0.35 -6.76 -7.91
N TRP A 552 -0.19 -5.62 -7.21
CA TRP A 552 -0.38 -5.58 -5.76
C TRP A 552 -1.44 -4.58 -5.29
N ALA A 553 -1.57 -3.42 -5.95
CA ALA A 553 -2.54 -2.41 -5.56
C ALA A 553 -3.98 -2.83 -5.91
N ASN A 554 -4.94 -2.38 -5.10
CA ASN A 554 -6.37 -2.58 -5.35
C ASN A 554 -7.08 -1.24 -5.41
N PHE A 555 -7.61 -0.89 -6.57
CA PHE A 555 -8.33 0.36 -6.79
C PHE A 555 -9.86 0.21 -6.65
N ASP A 556 -10.35 -1.00 -6.37
CA ASP A 556 -11.77 -1.28 -6.08
C ASP A 556 -11.92 -2.18 -4.83
N PRO A 557 -11.42 -1.75 -3.65
CA PRO A 557 -11.56 -2.54 -2.43
C PRO A 557 -13.01 -2.67 -1.98
N GLN A 558 -13.89 -1.74 -2.36
CA GLN A 558 -15.31 -1.74 -2.01
C GLN A 558 -16.02 -3.00 -2.50
N ASN A 559 -15.70 -3.47 -3.70
CA ASN A 559 -16.34 -4.63 -4.30
C ASN A 559 -15.50 -5.92 -4.17
N THR A 560 -14.27 -5.81 -3.64
CA THR A 560 -13.37 -6.97 -3.52
C THR A 560 -13.85 -7.95 -2.44
N VAL A 561 -13.96 -9.22 -2.81
CA VAL A 561 -14.33 -10.30 -1.89
C VAL A 561 -13.08 -10.91 -1.29
N TYR A 562 -12.94 -10.83 0.04
CA TYR A 562 -11.86 -11.44 0.82
C TYR A 562 -12.38 -12.70 1.54
N LYS A 563 -11.99 -13.89 1.04
CA LYS A 563 -12.36 -15.21 1.57
C LYS A 563 -11.14 -15.99 2.02
#